data_b13c012781998792edf93130dba2835f
#
_entry.id   b13c012781998792edf93130dba2835f
#
_cell.length_a   1.000
_cell.length_b   1.000
_cell.length_c   1.000
_cell.angle_alpha   90.00
_cell.angle_beta   90.00
_cell.angle_gamma   90.00
#
_symmetry.space_group_name_H-M   'P 1'
#
loop_
_entity.id
_entity.type
_entity.pdbx_description
1 polymer ?
#
loop_
_entity_poly.entity_id
_entity_poly.type
_entity_poly.pdbx_seq_one_letter_code
_entity_poly.pdbx_strand_id
1 'polypeptide(L)'
;MISAADGHATIYDLLGGRYTDKVTDKIYCTLKTFPSYLQLSLGIARDLSQQAAYVMRLLDAPLMVDPGTQLRQVSFRFFHFDPTFAPPGKTAVICFLPTYNFQFWVDLRQRDPAQYHAEKHRVAEAVIAILERSVADIRPAIEVIDVSTPATVIRYTGNWKGSMEGWLLTPGTGFRPLPRTLPGLRQFLMVGQWVMPGGGLPSGLMTARSAIQAVCKQERVPFVAQPAALA
;
A
#
# COMPACT_ATOMS: atom_id res chain seq x y z
N MET A 1 -21.46 -14.71 -5.51
CA MET A 1 -20.37 -13.83 -6.01
C MET A 1 -19.51 -13.37 -4.84
N ILE A 2 -18.18 -13.34 -5.01
CA ILE A 2 -17.25 -12.79 -4.00
C ILE A 2 -16.46 -11.67 -4.65
N SER A 3 -16.47 -10.47 -4.04
CA SER A 3 -15.60 -9.36 -4.43
C SER A 3 -14.38 -9.31 -3.52
N ALA A 4 -13.20 -9.41 -4.11
CA ALA A 4 -11.91 -9.19 -3.46
C ALA A 4 -11.25 -7.87 -3.92
N ALA A 5 -11.96 -7.04 -4.65
CA ALA A 5 -11.52 -5.74 -5.13
C ALA A 5 -11.57 -4.69 -4.01
N ASP A 6 -11.12 -3.48 -4.33
CA ASP A 6 -11.27 -2.33 -3.44
C ASP A 6 -12.73 -2.16 -3.01
N GLY A 7 -12.95 -1.91 -1.73
CA GLY A 7 -14.30 -1.85 -1.17
C GLY A 7 -15.08 -0.64 -1.64
N HIS A 8 -14.42 0.53 -1.75
CA HIS A 8 -15.07 1.74 -2.28
C HIS A 8 -15.44 1.54 -3.75
N ALA A 9 -14.50 1.08 -4.56
CA ALA A 9 -14.75 0.80 -5.96
C ALA A 9 -15.87 -0.24 -6.14
N THR A 10 -15.89 -1.30 -5.32
CA THR A 10 -16.97 -2.30 -5.35
C THR A 10 -18.32 -1.67 -5.07
N ILE A 11 -18.45 -0.88 -4.01
CA ILE A 11 -19.73 -0.36 -3.52
C ILE A 11 -20.22 0.81 -4.39
N TYR A 12 -19.36 1.80 -4.61
CA TYR A 12 -19.78 3.07 -5.18
C TYR A 12 -19.59 3.13 -6.70
N ASP A 13 -18.56 2.47 -7.25
CA ASP A 13 -18.30 2.50 -8.69
C ASP A 13 -18.97 1.33 -9.40
N LEU A 14 -18.68 0.08 -9.04
CA LEU A 14 -19.22 -1.11 -9.72
C LEU A 14 -20.71 -1.32 -9.45
N LEU A 15 -21.15 -1.11 -8.20
CA LEU A 15 -22.56 -1.26 -7.80
C LEU A 15 -23.34 0.06 -7.84
N GLY A 16 -22.68 1.18 -8.15
CA GLY A 16 -23.28 2.51 -8.29
C GLY A 16 -23.91 3.04 -7.01
N GLY A 17 -23.44 2.60 -5.83
CA GLY A 17 -23.96 3.03 -4.53
C GLY A 17 -25.38 2.55 -4.20
N ARG A 18 -25.96 1.65 -4.99
CA ARG A 18 -27.40 1.27 -4.89
C ARG A 18 -27.69 0.38 -3.68
N TYR A 19 -26.67 -0.22 -3.08
CA TYR A 19 -26.79 -1.22 -2.03
C TYR A 19 -26.10 -0.80 -0.74
N THR A 20 -26.01 0.52 -0.50
CA THR A 20 -25.48 1.07 0.75
C THR A 20 -26.56 1.18 1.81
N ASP A 21 -26.12 1.35 3.06
CA ASP A 21 -26.94 1.74 4.20
C ASP A 21 -26.17 2.74 5.08
N LYS A 22 -26.86 3.26 6.09
CA LYS A 22 -26.25 4.22 7.04
C LYS A 22 -24.99 3.68 7.72
N VAL A 23 -24.88 2.36 7.90
CA VAL A 23 -23.71 1.72 8.54
C VAL A 23 -22.54 1.73 7.58
N THR A 24 -22.75 1.29 6.35
CA THR A 24 -21.74 1.29 5.29
C THR A 24 -21.23 2.70 5.01
N ASP A 25 -22.16 3.65 4.81
CA ASP A 25 -21.81 5.05 4.53
C ASP A 25 -21.03 5.66 5.70
N LYS A 26 -21.43 5.38 6.95
CA LYS A 26 -20.71 5.84 8.13
C LYS A 26 -19.28 5.30 8.16
N ILE A 27 -19.04 4.03 7.82
CA ILE A 27 -17.72 3.42 7.74
C ILE A 27 -16.83 4.22 6.77
N TYR A 28 -17.30 4.45 5.54
CA TYR A 28 -16.51 5.15 4.51
C TYR A 28 -16.32 6.64 4.80
N CYS A 29 -17.23 7.25 5.57
CA CYS A 29 -17.08 8.66 6.00
C CYS A 29 -16.19 8.85 7.23
N THR A 30 -16.14 7.89 8.16
CA THR A 30 -15.52 8.11 9.47
C THR A 30 -14.24 7.35 9.74
N LEU A 31 -14.05 6.18 9.14
CA LEU A 31 -12.84 5.40 9.38
C LEU A 31 -11.65 5.96 8.61
N LYS A 32 -10.49 5.92 9.26
CA LYS A 32 -9.22 6.26 8.61
C LYS A 32 -8.70 5.09 7.79
N THR A 33 -8.28 5.38 6.57
CA THR A 33 -7.49 4.44 5.77
C THR A 33 -6.02 4.47 6.20
N PHE A 34 -5.26 3.45 5.84
CA PHE A 34 -3.80 3.59 5.80
C PHE A 34 -3.42 4.76 4.88
N PRO A 35 -2.28 5.42 5.12
CA PRO A 35 -1.79 6.42 4.20
C PRO A 35 -1.53 5.83 2.83
N SER A 36 -1.55 6.66 1.82
CA SER A 36 -0.86 6.39 0.56
C SER A 36 0.64 6.62 0.75
N TYR A 37 1.43 6.46 -0.31
CA TYR A 37 2.88 6.61 -0.22
C TYR A 37 3.50 7.02 -1.55
N LEU A 38 4.69 7.62 -1.44
CA LEU A 38 5.67 7.58 -2.51
C LEU A 38 6.62 6.43 -2.23
N GLN A 39 6.99 5.71 -3.27
CA GLN A 39 8.05 4.71 -3.20
C GLN A 39 9.17 5.12 -4.14
N LEU A 40 10.35 5.34 -3.55
CA LEU A 40 11.58 5.43 -4.31
C LEU A 40 12.20 4.03 -4.37
N SER A 41 12.44 3.55 -5.57
CA SER A 41 13.15 2.30 -5.85
C SER A 41 14.45 2.62 -6.58
N LEU A 42 15.56 2.08 -6.08
CA LEU A 42 16.89 2.28 -6.63
C LEU A 42 17.50 0.94 -7.04
N GLY A 43 18.06 0.87 -8.23
CA GLY A 43 18.98 -0.20 -8.66
C GLY A 43 20.41 0.32 -8.52
N ILE A 44 21.20 -0.34 -7.68
CA ILE A 44 22.54 0.12 -7.31
C ILE A 44 23.58 -0.89 -7.78
N ALA A 45 24.52 -0.47 -8.63
CA ALA A 45 25.63 -1.27 -9.15
C ALA A 45 26.74 -1.44 -8.09
N ARG A 46 26.33 -1.92 -6.91
CA ARG A 46 27.24 -2.16 -5.78
C ARG A 46 26.62 -3.20 -4.86
N ASP A 47 27.48 -4.11 -4.38
CA ASP A 47 27.11 -5.02 -3.29
C ASP A 47 27.03 -4.25 -1.98
N LEU A 48 25.83 -4.24 -1.38
CA LEU A 48 25.54 -3.60 -0.10
C LEU A 48 25.19 -4.65 0.98
N SER A 49 25.67 -5.87 0.85
CA SER A 49 25.41 -6.97 1.80
C SER A 49 25.91 -6.67 3.22
N GLN A 50 26.84 -5.73 3.38
CA GLN A 50 27.32 -5.27 4.68
C GLN A 50 26.34 -4.29 5.38
N GLN A 51 25.34 -3.78 4.69
CA GLN A 51 24.30 -2.95 5.31
C GLN A 51 23.27 -3.85 6.00
N ALA A 52 22.64 -3.35 7.07
CA ALA A 52 21.46 -4.02 7.60
C ALA A 52 20.34 -4.00 6.56
N ALA A 53 19.57 -5.10 6.44
CA ALA A 53 18.47 -5.23 5.48
C ALA A 53 17.39 -4.15 5.64
N TYR A 54 17.27 -3.59 6.83
CA TYR A 54 16.36 -2.48 7.13
C TYR A 54 17.07 -1.43 7.99
N VAL A 55 17.11 -0.19 7.51
CA VAL A 55 17.77 0.93 8.19
C VAL A 55 16.80 2.07 8.31
N MET A 56 16.53 2.56 9.53
CA MET A 56 15.78 3.77 9.78
C MET A 56 16.74 4.93 10.08
N ARG A 57 16.44 6.09 9.53
CA ARG A 57 17.19 7.33 9.76
C ARG A 57 16.27 8.40 10.33
N LEU A 58 16.62 8.92 11.50
CA LEU A 58 16.07 10.16 12.01
C LEU A 58 16.72 11.33 11.27
N LEU A 59 15.94 12.36 10.98
CA LEU A 59 16.36 13.50 10.18
C LEU A 59 16.48 14.74 11.06
N ASP A 60 17.59 15.46 10.96
CA ASP A 60 17.81 16.74 11.65
C ASP A 60 16.82 17.80 11.15
N ALA A 61 16.59 17.85 9.83
CA ALA A 61 15.56 18.66 9.21
C ALA A 61 14.50 17.77 8.55
N PRO A 62 13.21 18.12 8.66
CA PRO A 62 12.14 17.33 8.06
C PRO A 62 12.28 17.24 6.54
N LEU A 63 12.03 16.05 5.99
CA LEU A 63 11.88 15.84 4.55
C LEU A 63 10.47 16.25 4.13
N MET A 64 10.38 17.26 3.25
CA MET A 64 9.13 17.63 2.61
C MET A 64 8.81 16.65 1.47
N VAL A 65 7.79 15.82 1.64
CA VAL A 65 7.32 14.85 0.64
C VAL A 65 6.40 15.54 -0.37
N ASP A 66 5.44 16.29 0.14
CA ASP A 66 4.50 17.13 -0.60
C ASP A 66 4.10 18.33 0.28
N PRO A 67 3.32 19.32 -0.23
CA PRO A 67 2.97 20.52 0.54
C PRO A 67 2.26 20.27 1.88
N GLY A 68 1.65 19.08 2.05
CA GLY A 68 0.94 18.70 3.27
C GLY A 68 1.68 17.67 4.14
N THR A 69 2.86 17.17 3.70
CA THR A 69 3.51 16.03 4.37
C THR A 69 4.99 16.28 4.61
N GLN A 70 5.37 16.27 5.87
CA GLN A 70 6.75 16.35 6.34
C GLN A 70 7.11 15.10 7.14
N LEU A 71 8.24 14.48 6.84
CA LEU A 71 8.74 13.31 7.54
C LEU A 71 10.00 13.65 8.34
N ARG A 72 10.05 13.24 9.60
CA ARG A 72 11.22 13.37 10.49
C ARG A 72 12.07 12.10 10.52
N GLN A 73 11.65 11.07 9.78
CA GLN A 73 12.39 9.83 9.61
C GLN A 73 12.11 9.24 8.25
N VAL A 74 13.08 8.52 7.72
CA VAL A 74 12.95 7.69 6.51
C VAL A 74 13.52 6.31 6.78
N SER A 75 13.06 5.32 6.04
CA SER A 75 13.61 3.97 6.14
C SER A 75 14.01 3.44 4.77
N PHE A 76 15.13 2.76 4.76
CA PHE A 76 15.65 2.06 3.58
C PHE A 76 15.60 0.56 3.81
N ARG A 77 15.12 -0.16 2.81
CA ARG A 77 15.18 -1.61 2.76
C ARG A 77 16.16 -2.02 1.67
N PHE A 78 17.18 -2.77 2.03
CA PHE A 78 18.20 -3.31 1.13
C PHE A 78 17.89 -4.78 0.86
N PHE A 79 17.69 -5.14 -0.40
CA PHE A 79 17.28 -6.49 -0.81
C PHE A 79 18.48 -7.37 -1.18
N HIS A 80 19.51 -7.37 -0.37
CA HIS A 80 20.70 -8.21 -0.56
C HIS A 80 20.53 -9.64 -0.01
N PHE A 81 19.47 -9.89 0.75
CA PHE A 81 19.20 -11.19 1.37
C PHE A 81 18.56 -12.20 0.41
N ASP A 82 18.14 -11.77 -0.76
CA ASP A 82 17.54 -12.61 -1.79
C ASP A 82 18.18 -12.28 -3.15
N PRO A 83 18.93 -13.22 -3.75
CA PRO A 83 19.64 -12.99 -5.01
C PRO A 83 18.73 -12.80 -6.22
N THR A 84 17.43 -13.02 -6.09
CA THR A 84 16.47 -12.80 -7.20
C THR A 84 16.10 -11.33 -7.40
N PHE A 85 16.37 -10.45 -6.43
CA PHE A 85 16.01 -9.03 -6.49
C PHE A 85 16.96 -8.16 -7.32
N ALA A 86 18.20 -8.60 -7.51
CA ALA A 86 19.18 -7.87 -8.30
C ALA A 86 20.23 -8.81 -8.90
N PRO A 87 20.88 -8.45 -10.03
CA PRO A 87 22.01 -9.19 -10.58
C PRO A 87 23.18 -9.30 -9.58
N PRO A 88 24.06 -10.29 -9.73
CA PRO A 88 25.23 -10.43 -8.87
C PRO A 88 26.05 -9.14 -8.77
N GLY A 89 26.49 -8.79 -7.55
CA GLY A 89 27.23 -7.57 -7.26
C GLY A 89 26.42 -6.29 -7.23
N LYS A 90 25.08 -6.37 -7.40
CA LYS A 90 24.15 -5.23 -7.34
C LYS A 90 23.16 -5.39 -6.19
N THR A 91 22.54 -4.28 -5.80
CA THR A 91 21.53 -4.27 -4.72
C THR A 91 20.34 -3.41 -5.12
N ALA A 92 19.12 -3.95 -4.96
CA ALA A 92 17.89 -3.16 -5.00
C ALA A 92 17.65 -2.51 -3.62
N VAL A 93 17.27 -1.23 -3.63
CA VAL A 93 16.95 -0.48 -2.40
C VAL A 93 15.60 0.21 -2.57
N ILE A 94 14.76 0.14 -1.54
CA ILE A 94 13.46 0.82 -1.52
C ILE A 94 13.36 1.75 -0.30
N CYS A 95 12.78 2.91 -0.53
CA CYS A 95 12.37 3.85 0.52
C CYS A 95 10.87 4.17 0.37
N PHE A 96 10.08 3.96 1.44
CA PHE A 96 8.68 4.35 1.51
C PHE A 96 8.51 5.67 2.25
N LEU A 97 7.74 6.58 1.66
CA LEU A 97 7.42 7.89 2.19
C LEU A 97 5.89 8.02 2.30
N PRO A 98 5.31 7.76 3.48
CA PRO A 98 3.86 7.80 3.65
C PRO A 98 3.32 9.22 3.52
N THR A 99 2.13 9.34 2.91
CA THR A 99 1.38 10.59 2.80
C THR A 99 -0.13 10.37 2.81
N TYR A 100 -0.88 11.28 3.42
CA TYR A 100 -2.34 11.37 3.27
C TYR A 100 -2.76 12.34 2.16
N ASN A 101 -1.82 13.09 1.58
CA ASN A 101 -2.09 14.09 0.54
C ASN A 101 -2.10 13.47 -0.87
N PHE A 102 -2.82 12.37 -1.03
CA PHE A 102 -2.92 11.66 -2.30
C PHE A 102 -3.50 12.54 -3.41
N GLN A 103 -4.44 13.43 -3.05
CA GLN A 103 -5.13 14.29 -4.02
C GLN A 103 -4.17 15.25 -4.71
N PHE A 104 -3.19 15.82 -3.98
CA PHE A 104 -2.14 16.64 -4.57
C PHE A 104 -1.43 15.93 -5.74
N TRP A 105 -1.06 14.68 -5.56
CA TRP A 105 -0.35 13.90 -6.57
C TRP A 105 -1.23 13.53 -7.77
N VAL A 106 -2.52 13.27 -7.53
CA VAL A 106 -3.50 12.99 -8.59
C VAL A 106 -3.74 14.24 -9.43
N ASP A 107 -4.04 15.37 -8.78
CA ASP A 107 -4.33 16.64 -9.44
C ASP A 107 -3.11 17.17 -10.20
N LEU A 108 -1.93 17.10 -9.58
CA LEU A 108 -0.70 17.55 -10.21
C LEU A 108 -0.40 16.75 -11.49
N ARG A 109 -0.57 15.42 -11.42
CA ARG A 109 -0.35 14.57 -12.59
C ARG A 109 -1.30 14.88 -13.74
N GLN A 110 -2.55 15.26 -13.44
CA GLN A 110 -3.56 15.58 -14.46
C GLN A 110 -3.35 17.01 -15.02
N ARG A 111 -3.08 17.97 -14.15
CA ARG A 111 -3.01 19.39 -14.49
C ARG A 111 -1.69 19.78 -15.12
N ASP A 112 -0.58 19.27 -14.61
CA ASP A 112 0.78 19.63 -15.02
C ASP A 112 1.72 18.41 -14.93
N PRO A 113 1.77 17.58 -15.98
CA PRO A 113 2.66 16.43 -16.03
C PRO A 113 4.15 16.78 -15.89
N ALA A 114 4.57 17.95 -16.38
CA ALA A 114 5.97 18.39 -16.28
C ALA A 114 6.34 18.66 -14.81
N GLN A 115 5.51 19.44 -14.11
CA GLN A 115 5.70 19.71 -12.68
C GLN A 115 5.58 18.43 -11.84
N TYR A 116 4.68 17.51 -12.21
CA TYR A 116 4.58 16.19 -11.54
C TYR A 116 5.90 15.42 -11.62
N HIS A 117 6.57 15.41 -12.78
CA HIS A 117 7.87 14.78 -12.93
C HIS A 117 8.97 15.53 -12.18
N ALA A 118 8.94 16.85 -12.16
CA ALA A 118 9.87 17.67 -11.39
C ALA A 118 9.75 17.39 -9.87
N GLU A 119 8.53 17.28 -9.34
CA GLU A 119 8.30 16.95 -7.93
C GLU A 119 8.76 15.53 -7.57
N LYS A 120 8.54 14.55 -8.44
CA LYS A 120 9.08 13.18 -8.26
C LYS A 120 10.61 13.23 -8.17
N HIS A 121 11.24 13.95 -9.06
CA HIS A 121 12.70 14.10 -9.08
C HIS A 121 13.20 14.80 -7.82
N ARG A 122 12.56 15.90 -7.39
CA ARG A 122 12.91 16.63 -6.17
C ARG A 122 12.90 15.69 -4.94
N VAL A 123 11.85 14.86 -4.79
CA VAL A 123 11.75 13.93 -3.68
C VAL A 123 12.82 12.84 -3.77
N ALA A 124 13.07 12.30 -4.98
CA ALA A 124 14.11 11.30 -5.20
C ALA A 124 15.48 11.83 -4.79
N GLU A 125 15.86 13.03 -5.26
CA GLU A 125 17.13 13.67 -4.94
C GLU A 125 17.32 13.91 -3.45
N ALA A 126 16.26 14.36 -2.76
CA ALA A 126 16.31 14.56 -1.32
C ALA A 126 16.52 13.25 -0.55
N VAL A 127 15.88 12.16 -0.97
CA VAL A 127 16.05 10.83 -0.36
C VAL A 127 17.42 10.24 -0.67
N ILE A 128 17.91 10.38 -1.90
CA ILE A 128 19.27 9.95 -2.30
C ILE A 128 20.31 10.68 -1.46
N ALA A 129 20.18 11.98 -1.25
CA ALA A 129 21.09 12.75 -0.40
C ALA A 129 21.09 12.27 1.07
N ILE A 130 19.96 11.78 1.57
CA ILE A 130 19.91 11.14 2.90
C ILE A 130 20.61 9.79 2.87
N LEU A 131 20.44 9.00 1.83
CA LEU A 131 21.12 7.71 1.67
C LEU A 131 22.64 7.87 1.59
N GLU A 132 23.14 8.88 0.88
CA GLU A 132 24.58 9.20 0.75
C GLU A 132 25.25 9.45 2.10
N ARG A 133 24.56 10.04 3.08
CA ARG A 133 25.08 10.23 4.44
C ARG A 133 25.29 8.90 5.18
N SER A 134 24.65 7.84 4.71
CA SER A 134 24.72 6.51 5.34
C SER A 134 25.63 5.55 4.58
N VAL A 135 25.70 5.73 3.26
CA VAL A 135 26.47 4.89 2.34
C VAL A 135 27.28 5.81 1.43
N ALA A 136 28.53 6.04 1.79
CA ALA A 136 29.41 6.93 1.04
C ALA A 136 29.52 6.49 -0.43
N ASP A 137 29.69 7.45 -1.32
CA ASP A 137 29.89 7.25 -2.77
C ASP A 137 28.79 6.37 -3.42
N ILE A 138 27.54 6.45 -2.93
CA ILE A 138 26.44 5.66 -3.46
C ILE A 138 25.91 6.22 -4.79
N ARG A 139 25.91 7.54 -4.94
CA ARG A 139 25.32 8.23 -6.10
C ARG A 139 25.86 7.77 -7.44
N PRO A 140 27.20 7.66 -7.65
CA PRO A 140 27.75 7.16 -8.91
C PRO A 140 27.39 5.71 -9.25
N ALA A 141 26.98 4.93 -8.22
CA ALA A 141 26.58 3.55 -8.39
C ALA A 141 25.08 3.38 -8.67
N ILE A 142 24.27 4.44 -8.64
CA ILE A 142 22.84 4.36 -8.94
C ILE A 142 22.65 4.24 -10.45
N GLU A 143 22.15 3.10 -10.91
CA GLU A 143 21.84 2.83 -12.32
C GLU A 143 20.36 3.05 -12.64
N VAL A 144 19.48 2.85 -11.66
CA VAL A 144 18.02 2.92 -11.84
C VAL A 144 17.41 3.76 -10.72
N ILE A 145 16.55 4.68 -11.09
CA ILE A 145 15.70 5.46 -10.19
C ILE A 145 14.26 5.36 -10.69
N ASP A 146 13.37 4.80 -9.86
CA ASP A 146 11.93 4.85 -10.09
C ASP A 146 11.23 5.47 -8.88
N VAL A 147 10.24 6.32 -9.16
CA VAL A 147 9.40 6.92 -8.12
C VAL A 147 7.95 6.66 -8.46
N SER A 148 7.31 5.81 -7.66
CA SER A 148 5.86 5.67 -7.63
C SER A 148 5.26 6.69 -6.66
N THR A 149 4.08 7.22 -7.00
CA THR A 149 3.33 8.20 -6.19
C THR A 149 1.93 7.68 -5.89
N PRO A 150 1.15 8.34 -5.03
CA PRO A 150 -0.27 8.01 -4.86
C PRO A 150 -1.06 7.92 -6.17
N ALA A 151 -0.76 8.80 -7.14
CA ALA A 151 -1.38 8.74 -8.46
C ALA A 151 -1.02 7.46 -9.24
N THR A 152 0.19 6.93 -9.05
CA THR A 152 0.62 5.65 -9.61
C THR A 152 -0.15 4.50 -8.97
N VAL A 153 -0.23 4.49 -7.63
CA VAL A 153 -0.96 3.46 -6.88
C VAL A 153 -2.42 3.39 -7.32
N ILE A 154 -3.12 4.53 -7.31
CA ILE A 154 -4.53 4.60 -7.73
C ILE A 154 -4.71 4.08 -9.15
N ARG A 155 -3.85 4.51 -10.08
CA ARG A 155 -3.95 4.12 -11.50
C ARG A 155 -3.82 2.61 -11.71
N TYR A 156 -2.91 1.95 -10.99
CA TYR A 156 -2.61 0.54 -11.23
C TYR A 156 -3.43 -0.42 -10.36
N THR A 157 -3.85 0.01 -9.18
CA THR A 157 -4.54 -0.88 -8.23
C THR A 157 -6.02 -0.54 -8.04
N GLY A 158 -6.46 0.66 -8.39
CA GLY A 158 -7.80 1.15 -8.08
C GLY A 158 -8.05 1.35 -6.58
N ASN A 159 -7.04 1.22 -5.73
CA ASN A 159 -7.23 1.38 -4.29
C ASN A 159 -7.67 2.79 -3.95
N TRP A 160 -8.76 2.88 -3.21
CA TRP A 160 -9.35 4.14 -2.78
C TRP A 160 -8.35 5.01 -2.02
N LYS A 161 -8.22 6.27 -2.44
CA LYS A 161 -7.23 7.23 -1.91
C LYS A 161 -5.77 6.78 -2.09
N GLY A 162 -5.51 5.78 -2.92
CA GLY A 162 -4.17 5.19 -3.05
C GLY A 162 -3.66 4.57 -1.75
N SER A 163 -4.57 4.19 -0.86
CA SER A 163 -4.21 3.60 0.44
C SER A 163 -3.31 2.38 0.26
N MET A 164 -2.26 2.30 1.07
CA MET A 164 -1.34 1.15 1.07
C MET A 164 -2.08 -0.15 1.41
N GLU A 165 -2.99 -0.05 2.39
CA GLU A 165 -3.87 -1.11 2.84
C GLU A 165 -5.25 -0.51 3.09
N GLY A 166 -6.26 -1.27 3.46
CA GLY A 166 -7.61 -0.74 3.70
C GLY A 166 -7.68 0.20 4.91
N TRP A 167 -8.39 -0.24 5.95
CA TRP A 167 -8.66 0.58 7.13
C TRP A 167 -7.52 0.52 8.14
N LEU A 168 -7.05 1.68 8.58
CA LEU A 168 -6.07 1.80 9.66
C LEU A 168 -6.67 1.30 10.97
N LEU A 169 -5.91 0.46 11.68
CA LEU A 169 -6.27 0.01 13.01
C LEU A 169 -6.07 1.15 14.01
N THR A 170 -7.16 1.66 14.55
CA THR A 170 -7.19 2.71 15.56
C THR A 170 -8.05 2.30 16.75
N PRO A 171 -7.98 2.96 17.91
CA PRO A 171 -8.91 2.68 19.00
C PRO A 171 -10.40 2.78 18.58
N GLY A 172 -10.72 3.66 17.63
CA GLY A 172 -12.08 3.84 17.11
C GLY A 172 -12.54 2.74 16.15
N THR A 173 -11.62 2.16 15.37
CA THR A 173 -11.94 1.04 14.46
C THR A 173 -12.00 -0.30 15.18
N GLY A 174 -11.10 -0.51 16.15
CA GLY A 174 -10.93 -1.80 16.81
C GLY A 174 -10.55 -2.93 15.85
N PHE A 175 -10.35 -4.11 16.38
CA PHE A 175 -10.03 -5.34 15.62
C PHE A 175 -11.32 -6.13 15.33
N ARG A 176 -12.30 -5.48 14.67
CA ARG A 176 -13.60 -6.11 14.37
C ARG A 176 -13.78 -6.24 12.87
N PRO A 177 -14.23 -7.41 12.39
CA PRO A 177 -14.67 -7.53 11.00
C PRO A 177 -15.79 -6.52 10.72
N LEU A 178 -15.69 -5.84 9.59
CA LEU A 178 -16.72 -4.96 9.06
C LEU A 178 -17.76 -5.76 8.26
N PRO A 179 -18.94 -5.19 7.95
CA PRO A 179 -19.94 -5.86 7.12
C PRO A 179 -19.34 -6.37 5.81
N ARG A 180 -19.59 -7.63 5.50
CA ARG A 180 -19.13 -8.32 4.27
C ARG A 180 -20.22 -8.43 3.22
N THR A 181 -21.44 -8.15 3.61
CA THR A 181 -22.62 -8.20 2.77
C THR A 181 -23.18 -6.80 2.63
N LEU A 182 -23.89 -6.55 1.54
CA LEU A 182 -24.60 -5.29 1.31
C LEU A 182 -26.10 -5.52 1.32
N PRO A 183 -26.91 -4.55 1.81
CA PRO A 183 -28.35 -4.68 1.85
C PRO A 183 -28.95 -5.00 0.49
N GLY A 184 -29.92 -5.91 0.45
CA GLY A 184 -30.60 -6.28 -0.80
C GLY A 184 -29.84 -7.21 -1.73
N LEU A 185 -28.53 -7.44 -1.52
CA LEU A 185 -27.74 -8.41 -2.29
C LEU A 185 -27.74 -9.78 -1.63
N ARG A 186 -28.34 -10.74 -2.32
CA ARG A 186 -28.25 -12.17 -1.93
C ARG A 186 -27.01 -12.79 -2.58
N GLN A 187 -26.39 -13.74 -1.89
CA GLN A 187 -25.22 -14.49 -2.39
C GLN A 187 -24.05 -13.58 -2.84
N PHE A 188 -23.86 -12.46 -2.17
CA PHE A 188 -22.76 -11.53 -2.38
C PHE A 188 -21.94 -11.38 -1.10
N LEU A 189 -20.62 -11.49 -1.23
CA LEU A 189 -19.68 -11.31 -0.13
C LEU A 189 -18.51 -10.44 -0.59
N MET A 190 -18.04 -9.59 0.31
CA MET A 190 -16.78 -8.87 0.17
C MET A 190 -15.72 -9.53 1.04
N VAL A 191 -14.47 -9.59 0.55
CA VAL A 191 -13.31 -10.10 1.26
C VAL A 191 -12.13 -9.15 1.09
N GLY A 192 -11.09 -9.32 1.89
CA GLY A 192 -9.88 -8.52 1.80
C GLY A 192 -9.79 -7.42 2.86
N GLN A 193 -8.87 -6.50 2.63
CA GLN A 193 -8.47 -5.45 3.57
C GLN A 193 -9.59 -4.42 3.88
N TRP A 194 -10.62 -4.34 3.06
CA TRP A 194 -11.72 -3.39 3.23
C TRP A 194 -12.86 -3.89 4.13
N VAL A 195 -12.81 -5.15 4.52
CA VAL A 195 -13.77 -5.74 5.47
C VAL A 195 -13.12 -6.16 6.79
N MET A 196 -11.83 -5.90 6.96
CA MET A 196 -11.12 -6.15 8.21
C MET A 196 -10.04 -5.07 8.42
N PRO A 197 -10.18 -4.21 9.46
CA PRO A 197 -9.15 -3.24 9.80
C PRO A 197 -7.80 -3.89 10.13
N GLY A 198 -6.71 -3.17 9.87
CA GLY A 198 -5.35 -3.68 10.07
C GLY A 198 -4.67 -4.14 8.79
N GLY A 199 -5.43 -4.40 7.72
CA GLY A 199 -4.90 -4.66 6.38
C GLY A 199 -3.94 -5.85 6.25
N GLY A 200 -3.19 -5.82 5.16
CA GLY A 200 -2.14 -6.79 4.86
C GLY A 200 -2.62 -8.16 4.40
N LEU A 201 -1.67 -9.03 4.05
CA LEU A 201 -1.94 -10.40 3.61
C LEU A 201 -2.76 -11.21 4.61
N PRO A 202 -2.53 -11.10 5.95
CA PRO A 202 -3.32 -11.85 6.92
C PRO A 202 -4.82 -11.52 6.85
N SER A 203 -5.20 -10.26 6.70
CA SER A 203 -6.61 -9.86 6.59
C SER A 203 -7.26 -10.44 5.33
N GLY A 204 -6.54 -10.45 4.21
CA GLY A 204 -6.98 -11.09 2.97
C GLY A 204 -7.27 -12.57 3.16
N LEU A 205 -6.31 -13.31 3.72
CA LEU A 205 -6.44 -14.74 3.96
C LEU A 205 -7.58 -15.07 4.94
N MET A 206 -7.64 -14.38 6.08
CA MET A 206 -8.64 -14.62 7.12
C MET A 206 -10.07 -14.34 6.62
N THR A 207 -10.25 -13.23 5.90
CA THR A 207 -11.58 -12.85 5.38
C THR A 207 -12.03 -13.78 4.25
N ALA A 208 -11.12 -14.20 3.36
CA ALA A 208 -11.41 -15.16 2.31
C ALA A 208 -11.81 -16.53 2.90
N ARG A 209 -11.00 -17.06 3.84
CA ARG A 209 -11.32 -18.30 4.55
C ARG A 209 -12.70 -18.23 5.20
N SER A 210 -12.95 -17.16 5.96
CA SER A 210 -14.23 -16.98 6.66
C SER A 210 -15.42 -16.84 5.70
N ALA A 211 -15.23 -16.26 4.53
CA ALA A 211 -16.27 -16.17 3.50
C ALA A 211 -16.62 -17.55 2.94
N ILE A 212 -15.60 -18.37 2.61
CA ILE A 212 -15.84 -19.73 2.10
C ILE A 212 -16.48 -20.61 3.18
N GLN A 213 -16.06 -20.50 4.45
CA GLN A 213 -16.72 -21.21 5.55
C GLN A 213 -18.21 -20.83 5.66
N ALA A 214 -18.55 -19.55 5.48
CA ALA A 214 -19.95 -19.12 5.49
C ALA A 214 -20.75 -19.71 4.33
N VAL A 215 -20.16 -19.75 3.12
CA VAL A 215 -20.77 -20.39 1.94
C VAL A 215 -20.97 -21.88 2.19
N CYS A 216 -19.94 -22.61 2.65
CA CYS A 216 -20.04 -24.05 2.94
C CYS A 216 -21.16 -24.34 3.97
N LYS A 217 -21.26 -23.50 5.02
CA LYS A 217 -22.34 -23.63 6.01
C LYS A 217 -23.73 -23.41 5.38
N GLN A 218 -23.86 -22.44 4.51
CA GLN A 218 -25.12 -22.14 3.81
C GLN A 218 -25.53 -23.31 2.89
N GLU A 219 -24.58 -23.86 2.15
CA GLU A 219 -24.77 -24.99 1.23
C GLU A 219 -24.79 -26.36 1.93
N ARG A 220 -24.59 -26.38 3.27
CA ARG A 220 -24.56 -27.61 4.09
C ARG A 220 -23.48 -28.61 3.65
N VAL A 221 -22.35 -28.10 3.17
CA VAL A 221 -21.18 -28.90 2.80
C VAL A 221 -20.03 -28.67 3.80
N PRO A 222 -19.18 -29.65 4.05
CA PRO A 222 -18.04 -29.49 4.95
C PRO A 222 -17.01 -28.53 4.33
N PHE A 223 -16.43 -27.65 5.16
CA PHE A 223 -15.26 -26.88 4.76
C PHE A 223 -14.01 -27.74 4.96
N VAL A 224 -13.32 -28.04 3.86
CA VAL A 224 -12.06 -28.78 3.89
C VAL A 224 -10.94 -27.86 3.45
N ALA A 225 -9.99 -27.61 4.37
CA ALA A 225 -8.74 -26.92 4.03
C ALA A 225 -7.69 -28.00 3.77
N GLN A 226 -7.30 -28.17 2.51
CA GLN A 226 -6.12 -28.97 2.20
C GLN A 226 -4.86 -28.18 2.52
N PRO A 227 -3.87 -28.73 3.24
CA PRO A 227 -2.55 -28.14 3.31
C PRO A 227 -2.00 -27.99 1.89
N ALA A 228 -1.40 -26.84 1.56
CA ALA A 228 -0.62 -26.77 0.33
C ALA A 228 0.47 -27.82 0.40
N ALA A 229 0.55 -28.70 -0.58
CA ALA A 229 1.72 -29.55 -0.73
C ALA A 229 2.93 -28.62 -0.89
N LEU A 230 3.82 -28.65 0.10
CA LEU A 230 5.11 -27.99 -0.02
C LEU A 230 5.84 -28.71 -1.16
N ALA A 231 5.95 -28.03 -2.30
CA ALA A 231 6.74 -28.49 -3.42
C ALA A 231 8.22 -28.15 -3.20
#